data_cecaaf90fb58f659c7ee8462ea4d4e72
#
_entry.id   cecaaf90fb58f659c7ee8462ea4d4e72
#
_cell.length_a   1.000
_cell.length_b   1.000
_cell.length_c   1.000
_cell.angle_alpha   90.00
_cell.angle_beta   90.00
_cell.angle_gamma   90.00
#
_symmetry.space_group_name_H-M   'P 1'
#
loop_
_entity.id
_entity.type
_entity.pdbx_description
1 polymer ?
#
loop_
_entity_poly.entity_id
_entity_poly.type
_entity_poly.pdbx_seq_one_letter_code
_entity_poly.pdbx_strand_id
1 'polypeptide(L)'
;RDSYVQELATKQNTTVDLINQREAALEAERQEAARIAAEQAAAALEAQRQADAAAEAQRQADAAAAQAAAQAPAPSSSDSGSSWDNDDDDDYVAPSSSNEEPSYSYEEPSYSYEEPSYSYGGASTAIATAQSYLGVPYVWGGESYGGVDCSGLTMLAWGSAGVDLPHLSRAQYGYGTHVPIGSMEAGDLIFWSSNGTQSGIYHVAIYLGGGQMIEAPTFGVPVRITGVYSWGSIMPYAVRL
;
A
#
# COMPACT_ATOMS: atom_id res chain seq x y z
N ARG A 1 52.82 35.63 25.77
CA ARG A 1 51.99 34.48 26.20
C ARG A 1 50.55 34.92 26.45
N ASP A 2 50.32 36.02 27.15
CA ASP A 2 48.97 36.49 27.51
C ASP A 2 48.12 36.90 26.29
N SER A 3 48.73 37.54 25.29
CA SER A 3 48.08 37.93 24.04
C SER A 3 47.58 36.70 23.23
N TYR A 4 48.38 35.63 23.21
CA TYR A 4 48.00 34.40 22.50
C TYR A 4 46.85 33.65 23.18
N VAL A 5 46.83 33.64 24.51
CA VAL A 5 45.77 33.06 25.32
C VAL A 5 44.44 33.83 25.11
N GLN A 6 44.50 35.15 25.07
CA GLN A 6 43.34 36.00 24.81
C GLN A 6 42.78 35.77 23.38
N GLU A 7 43.65 35.64 22.38
CA GLU A 7 43.23 35.36 21.01
C GLU A 7 42.55 34.01 20.88
N LEU A 8 43.08 32.96 21.55
CA LEU A 8 42.44 31.63 21.60
C LEU A 8 41.10 31.67 22.28
N ALA A 9 40.96 32.36 23.40
CA ALA A 9 39.67 32.49 24.10
C ALA A 9 38.63 33.22 23.25
N THR A 10 39.02 34.25 22.51
CA THR A 10 38.13 34.96 21.58
C THR A 10 37.66 34.06 20.44
N LYS A 11 38.56 33.29 19.85
CA LYS A 11 38.23 32.32 18.79
C LYS A 11 37.29 31.21 19.29
N GLN A 12 37.50 30.70 20.49
CA GLN A 12 36.63 29.72 21.10
C GLN A 12 35.20 30.27 21.33
N ASN A 13 35.08 31.47 21.89
CA ASN A 13 33.78 32.10 22.11
C ASN A 13 33.05 32.34 20.81
N THR A 14 33.74 32.83 19.74
CA THR A 14 33.14 33.01 18.42
C THR A 14 32.64 31.68 17.83
N THR A 15 33.39 30.58 18.05
CA THR A 15 32.97 29.24 17.58
C THR A 15 31.72 28.75 18.32
N VAL A 16 31.66 28.93 19.65
CA VAL A 16 30.52 28.58 20.48
C VAL A 16 29.26 29.37 20.03
N ASP A 17 29.44 30.69 19.83
CA ASP A 17 28.33 31.54 19.37
C ASP A 17 27.78 31.11 17.98
N LEU A 18 28.67 30.74 17.05
CA LEU A 18 28.29 30.20 15.76
C LEU A 18 27.53 28.85 15.86
N ILE A 19 27.98 27.97 16.76
CA ILE A 19 27.30 26.70 17.03
C ILE A 19 25.88 26.95 17.58
N ASN A 20 25.78 27.81 18.59
CA ASN A 20 24.48 28.15 19.20
C ASN A 20 23.50 28.81 18.18
N GLN A 21 24.03 29.68 17.33
CA GLN A 21 23.21 30.26 16.24
C GLN A 21 22.75 29.21 15.24
N ARG A 22 23.63 28.25 14.90
CA ARG A 22 23.27 27.17 13.98
C ARG A 22 22.20 26.24 14.60
N GLU A 23 22.36 25.89 15.87
CA GLU A 23 21.38 25.07 16.59
C GLU A 23 20.02 25.76 16.67
N ALA A 24 19.99 27.05 17.02
CA ALA A 24 18.74 27.83 17.04
C ALA A 24 18.07 27.91 15.65
N ALA A 25 18.87 28.07 14.59
CA ALA A 25 18.35 28.08 13.23
C ALA A 25 17.77 26.71 12.82
N LEU A 26 18.43 25.61 13.17
CA LEU A 26 17.93 24.25 12.92
C LEU A 26 16.66 23.95 13.71
N GLU A 27 16.57 24.46 14.93
CA GLU A 27 15.36 24.29 15.74
C GLU A 27 14.19 25.09 15.18
N ALA A 28 14.42 26.31 14.72
CA ALA A 28 13.41 27.10 14.03
C ALA A 28 12.92 26.43 12.74
N GLU A 29 13.83 25.86 11.94
CA GLU A 29 13.49 25.11 10.72
C GLU A 29 12.67 23.86 11.04
N ARG A 30 13.01 23.12 12.12
CA ARG A 30 12.22 21.97 12.59
C ARG A 30 10.80 22.36 13.04
N GLN A 31 10.68 23.48 13.75
CA GLN A 31 9.39 23.97 14.20
C GLN A 31 8.51 24.39 13.02
N GLU A 32 9.08 25.06 12.03
CA GLU A 32 8.37 25.45 10.82
C GLU A 32 7.94 24.24 10.01
N ALA A 33 8.82 23.25 9.83
CA ALA A 33 8.49 21.99 9.16
C ALA A 33 7.37 21.24 9.90
N ALA A 34 7.41 21.20 11.22
CA ALA A 34 6.34 20.60 12.03
C ALA A 34 5.00 21.32 11.89
N ARG A 35 5.01 22.67 11.80
CA ARG A 35 3.80 23.47 11.58
C ARG A 35 3.19 23.17 10.21
N ILE A 36 4.01 23.16 9.15
CA ILE A 36 3.57 22.85 7.78
C ILE A 36 3.00 21.44 7.72
N ALA A 37 3.67 20.46 8.34
CA ALA A 37 3.19 19.08 8.40
C ALA A 37 1.84 18.96 9.13
N ALA A 38 1.66 19.69 10.24
CA ALA A 38 0.39 19.71 10.97
C ALA A 38 -0.76 20.33 10.17
N GLU A 39 -0.48 21.38 9.40
CA GLU A 39 -1.46 22.02 8.53
C GLU A 39 -1.87 21.10 7.37
N GLN A 40 -0.90 20.43 6.75
CA GLN A 40 -1.15 19.43 5.71
C GLN A 40 -1.95 18.24 6.24
N ALA A 41 -1.65 17.77 7.46
CA ALA A 41 -2.40 16.70 8.11
C ALA A 41 -3.86 17.09 8.37
N ALA A 42 -4.10 18.31 8.82
CA ALA A 42 -5.45 18.81 9.04
C ALA A 42 -6.24 18.90 7.73
N ALA A 43 -5.63 19.41 6.67
CA ALA A 43 -6.23 19.49 5.35
C ALA A 43 -6.54 18.09 4.76
N ALA A 44 -5.63 17.13 4.91
CA ALA A 44 -5.83 15.76 4.46
C ALA A 44 -6.98 15.06 5.22
N LEU A 45 -7.07 15.28 6.53
CA LEU A 45 -8.16 14.73 7.35
C LEU A 45 -9.52 15.31 6.93
N GLU A 46 -9.57 16.61 6.62
CA GLU A 46 -10.79 17.25 6.15
C GLU A 46 -11.19 16.74 4.76
N ALA A 47 -10.23 16.59 3.85
CA ALA A 47 -10.47 16.00 2.54
C ALA A 47 -10.99 14.55 2.64
N GLN A 48 -10.45 13.77 3.57
CA GLN A 48 -10.93 12.41 3.82
C GLN A 48 -12.36 12.39 4.35
N ARG A 49 -12.70 13.26 5.30
CA ARG A 49 -14.08 13.38 5.79
C ARG A 49 -15.08 13.75 4.69
N GLN A 50 -14.68 14.64 3.78
CA GLN A 50 -15.51 15.01 2.63
C GLN A 50 -15.68 13.83 1.66
N ALA A 51 -14.63 13.07 1.39
CA ALA A 51 -14.69 11.87 0.57
C ALA A 51 -15.58 10.78 1.18
N ASP A 52 -15.47 10.55 2.48
CA ASP A 52 -16.30 9.57 3.20
C ASP A 52 -17.78 9.99 3.19
N ALA A 53 -18.06 11.26 3.41
CA ALA A 53 -19.42 11.79 3.33
C ALA A 53 -20.02 11.68 1.91
N ALA A 54 -19.21 11.94 0.88
CA ALA A 54 -19.64 11.78 -0.50
C ALA A 54 -19.91 10.29 -0.85
N ALA A 55 -19.06 9.39 -0.38
CA ALA A 55 -19.25 7.95 -0.56
C ALA A 55 -20.50 7.42 0.17
N GLU A 56 -20.80 7.98 1.34
CA GLU A 56 -22.02 7.63 2.08
C GLU A 56 -23.28 8.16 1.37
N ALA A 57 -23.24 9.38 0.87
CA ALA A 57 -24.34 9.95 0.08
C ALA A 57 -24.59 9.15 -1.19
N GLN A 58 -23.55 8.69 -1.87
CA GLN A 58 -23.67 7.83 -3.05
C GLN A 58 -24.31 6.49 -2.69
N ARG A 59 -23.89 5.84 -1.61
CA ARG A 59 -24.52 4.58 -1.15
C ARG A 59 -25.99 4.75 -0.81
N GLN A 60 -26.38 5.87 -0.21
CA GLN A 60 -27.79 6.16 0.07
C GLN A 60 -28.59 6.39 -1.21
N ALA A 61 -28.04 7.09 -2.19
CA ALA A 61 -28.66 7.28 -3.50
C ALA A 61 -28.84 5.97 -4.25
N ASP A 62 -27.84 5.12 -4.27
CA ASP A 62 -27.88 3.80 -4.92
C ASP A 62 -28.91 2.88 -4.24
N ALA A 63 -29.00 2.89 -2.90
CA ALA A 63 -30.00 2.15 -2.15
C ALA A 63 -31.42 2.65 -2.43
N ALA A 64 -31.63 3.96 -2.54
CA ALA A 64 -32.91 4.55 -2.90
C ALA A 64 -33.32 4.19 -4.33
N ALA A 65 -32.37 4.21 -5.27
CA ALA A 65 -32.61 3.80 -6.65
C ALA A 65 -32.99 2.30 -6.75
N ALA A 66 -32.33 1.44 -6.00
CA ALA A 66 -32.65 0.01 -5.94
C ALA A 66 -34.05 -0.25 -5.36
N GLN A 67 -34.45 0.49 -4.32
CA GLN A 67 -35.79 0.40 -3.76
C GLN A 67 -36.88 0.89 -4.75
N ALA A 68 -36.61 1.96 -5.48
CA ALA A 68 -37.51 2.47 -6.50
C ALA A 68 -37.68 1.46 -7.67
N ALA A 69 -36.59 0.81 -8.07
CA ALA A 69 -36.64 -0.23 -9.10
C ALA A 69 -37.41 -1.47 -8.65
N ALA A 70 -37.34 -1.84 -7.37
CA ALA A 70 -38.08 -2.97 -6.81
C ALA A 70 -39.60 -2.70 -6.68
N GLN A 71 -40.02 -1.43 -6.67
CA GLN A 71 -41.41 -1.00 -6.58
C GLN A 71 -42.03 -0.66 -7.94
N ALA A 72 -41.26 -0.71 -9.03
CA ALA A 72 -41.79 -0.50 -10.38
C ALA A 72 -42.74 -1.62 -10.74
N PRO A 73 -43.96 -1.34 -11.26
CA PRO A 73 -44.89 -2.37 -11.72
C PRO A 73 -44.27 -3.14 -12.89
N ALA A 74 -44.38 -4.46 -12.83
CA ALA A 74 -43.93 -5.32 -13.93
C ALA A 74 -44.59 -4.90 -15.24
N PRO A 75 -43.86 -4.86 -16.36
CA PRO A 75 -44.47 -4.58 -17.65
C PRO A 75 -45.56 -5.64 -17.93
N SER A 76 -46.81 -5.19 -18.07
CA SER A 76 -47.89 -6.06 -18.45
C SER A 76 -47.62 -6.63 -19.85
N SER A 77 -47.32 -7.92 -19.90
CA SER A 77 -47.28 -8.66 -21.16
C SER A 77 -48.72 -8.69 -21.72
N SER A 78 -49.02 -7.79 -22.65
CA SER A 78 -50.19 -7.90 -23.49
C SER A 78 -49.97 -9.08 -24.42
N ASP A 79 -50.74 -10.12 -24.10
CA ASP A 79 -51.04 -11.24 -24.94
C ASP A 79 -51.50 -10.78 -26.34
N SER A 80 -50.76 -11.15 -27.34
CA SER A 80 -51.24 -11.19 -28.72
C SER A 80 -51.05 -12.61 -29.21
N GLY A 81 -52.10 -13.37 -29.03
CA GLY A 81 -52.26 -14.68 -29.64
C GLY A 81 -52.13 -14.60 -31.17
N SER A 82 -51.30 -15.43 -31.72
CA SER A 82 -51.45 -15.93 -33.07
C SER A 82 -51.17 -17.43 -33.04
N SER A 83 -52.32 -18.17 -33.12
CA SER A 83 -52.41 -19.56 -33.49
C SER A 83 -51.73 -19.75 -34.85
N TRP A 84 -50.77 -20.64 -34.90
CA TRP A 84 -50.42 -21.31 -36.17
C TRP A 84 -50.37 -22.79 -35.87
N ASP A 85 -51.47 -23.43 -36.21
CA ASP A 85 -51.60 -24.87 -36.49
C ASP A 85 -50.79 -25.14 -37.76
N ASN A 86 -49.81 -26.00 -37.69
CA ASN A 86 -49.35 -26.78 -38.82
C ASN A 86 -48.88 -28.14 -38.32
N ASP A 87 -49.77 -29.11 -38.57
CA ASP A 87 -49.42 -30.52 -38.70
C ASP A 87 -48.48 -30.66 -39.87
N ASP A 88 -47.35 -31.30 -39.65
CA ASP A 88 -46.66 -32.12 -40.65
C ASP A 88 -45.69 -33.09 -39.89
N ASP A 89 -46.13 -34.34 -39.92
CA ASP A 89 -45.35 -35.54 -39.69
C ASP A 89 -44.16 -35.57 -40.67
N ASP A 90 -42.92 -35.57 -40.17
CA ASP A 90 -41.83 -36.13 -40.95
C ASP A 90 -40.79 -36.82 -40.04
N ASP A 91 -40.78 -38.12 -40.25
CA ASP A 91 -39.86 -39.14 -39.82
C ASP A 91 -38.38 -38.72 -39.97
N TYR A 92 -37.70 -38.33 -38.90
CA TYR A 92 -36.26 -38.10 -38.92
C TYR A 92 -35.52 -39.27 -38.32
N VAL A 93 -35.03 -40.16 -39.18
CA VAL A 93 -34.08 -41.23 -38.86
C VAL A 93 -32.71 -40.62 -38.56
N ALA A 94 -32.24 -40.75 -37.36
CA ALA A 94 -30.90 -40.34 -36.97
C ALA A 94 -29.83 -41.21 -37.63
N PRO A 95 -28.79 -40.65 -38.27
CA PRO A 95 -27.64 -41.42 -38.69
C PRO A 95 -26.70 -41.63 -37.48
N SER A 96 -26.37 -42.89 -37.24
CA SER A 96 -25.30 -43.29 -36.35
C SER A 96 -23.95 -42.78 -36.88
N SER A 97 -23.38 -41.76 -36.25
CA SER A 97 -22.04 -41.32 -36.55
C SER A 97 -21.04 -41.98 -35.57
N SER A 98 -20.20 -42.81 -36.15
CA SER A 98 -18.98 -43.26 -35.54
C SER A 98 -18.09 -42.02 -35.18
N ASN A 99 -17.90 -41.78 -33.89
CA ASN A 99 -16.94 -40.82 -33.37
C ASN A 99 -15.55 -41.37 -33.55
N GLU A 100 -14.84 -40.91 -34.58
CA GLU A 100 -13.41 -40.86 -34.55
C GLU A 100 -13.02 -39.50 -33.95
N GLU A 101 -12.59 -39.50 -32.68
CA GLU A 101 -11.99 -38.33 -32.03
C GLU A 101 -10.62 -38.02 -32.70
N PRO A 102 -10.39 -36.82 -33.20
CA PRO A 102 -9.05 -36.41 -33.57
C PRO A 102 -8.26 -36.17 -32.27
N SER A 103 -7.27 -37.02 -32.01
CA SER A 103 -6.27 -36.85 -30.98
C SER A 103 -5.41 -35.63 -31.31
N TYR A 104 -5.77 -34.48 -30.71
CA TYR A 104 -4.84 -33.35 -30.66
C TYR A 104 -3.93 -33.58 -29.44
N SER A 105 -2.67 -33.93 -29.72
CA SER A 105 -1.60 -33.86 -28.76
C SER A 105 -1.31 -32.37 -28.49
N TYR A 106 -1.84 -31.86 -27.38
CA TYR A 106 -1.37 -30.61 -26.82
C TYR A 106 0.03 -30.88 -26.22
N GLU A 107 1.07 -30.43 -26.92
CA GLU A 107 2.34 -30.17 -26.28
C GLU A 107 2.12 -28.98 -25.33
N GLU A 108 2.05 -29.22 -24.02
CA GLU A 108 2.11 -28.17 -23.03
C GLU A 108 3.44 -27.45 -23.20
N PRO A 109 3.42 -26.11 -23.45
CA PRO A 109 4.67 -25.37 -23.36
C PRO A 109 5.14 -25.50 -21.90
N SER A 110 6.26 -26.19 -21.69
CA SER A 110 6.95 -26.21 -20.42
C SER A 110 7.50 -24.81 -20.16
N TYR A 111 6.69 -23.96 -19.54
CA TYR A 111 7.22 -22.80 -18.87
C TYR A 111 7.98 -23.31 -17.66
N SER A 112 9.30 -23.36 -17.76
CA SER A 112 10.16 -23.42 -16.60
C SER A 112 9.93 -22.13 -15.83
N TYR A 113 9.06 -22.16 -14.84
CA TYR A 113 9.07 -21.17 -13.77
C TYR A 113 10.42 -21.33 -13.09
N GLU A 114 11.39 -20.50 -13.47
CA GLU A 114 12.49 -20.21 -12.57
C GLU A 114 11.85 -19.54 -11.36
N GLU A 115 11.74 -20.28 -10.26
CA GLU A 115 11.42 -19.67 -8.96
C GLU A 115 12.45 -18.54 -8.76
N PRO A 116 12.02 -17.28 -8.55
CA PRO A 116 12.96 -16.23 -8.25
C PRO A 116 13.74 -16.68 -7.02
N SER A 117 15.04 -16.89 -7.17
CA SER A 117 15.95 -17.21 -6.07
C SER A 117 15.97 -15.98 -5.18
N TYR A 118 15.16 -15.96 -4.12
CA TYR A 118 15.16 -14.91 -3.12
C TYR A 118 16.52 -14.92 -2.42
N SER A 119 17.38 -14.02 -2.89
CA SER A 119 18.69 -13.81 -2.31
C SER A 119 18.48 -13.12 -0.95
N TYR A 120 18.96 -13.75 0.13
CA TYR A 120 19.07 -13.13 1.47
C TYR A 120 19.74 -11.73 1.45
N GLY A 121 20.44 -11.37 0.35
CA GLY A 121 21.00 -10.05 0.12
C GLY A 121 19.98 -8.95 -0.14
N GLY A 122 18.80 -9.27 -0.69
CA GLY A 122 17.76 -8.28 -1.02
C GLY A 122 17.13 -7.67 0.24
N ALA A 123 16.70 -8.50 1.18
CA ALA A 123 16.07 -8.06 2.43
C ALA A 123 17.01 -7.19 3.28
N SER A 124 18.28 -7.56 3.42
CA SER A 124 19.27 -6.78 4.18
C SER A 124 19.54 -5.42 3.55
N THR A 125 19.58 -5.34 2.21
CA THR A 125 19.73 -4.08 1.46
C THR A 125 18.50 -3.19 1.65
N ALA A 126 17.30 -3.75 1.53
CA ALA A 126 16.05 -3.03 1.74
C ALA A 126 15.96 -2.47 3.18
N ILE A 127 16.29 -3.29 4.19
CA ILE A 127 16.31 -2.87 5.59
C ILE A 127 17.33 -1.76 5.82
N ALA A 128 18.55 -1.90 5.32
CA ALA A 128 19.59 -0.87 5.48
C ALA A 128 19.16 0.45 4.82
N THR A 129 18.54 0.39 3.65
CA THR A 129 17.98 1.57 2.97
C THR A 129 16.85 2.18 3.79
N ALA A 130 15.87 1.40 4.27
CA ALA A 130 14.81 1.91 5.12
C ALA A 130 15.34 2.60 6.38
N GLN A 131 16.37 2.02 7.01
CA GLN A 131 17.02 2.59 8.20
C GLN A 131 17.71 3.93 7.92
N SER A 132 18.20 4.18 6.69
CA SER A 132 18.74 5.48 6.31
C SER A 132 17.71 6.60 6.28
N TYR A 133 16.43 6.26 6.25
CA TYR A 133 15.29 7.19 6.33
C TYR A 133 14.83 7.48 7.77
N LEU A 134 15.46 6.91 8.81
CA LEU A 134 15.09 7.20 10.21
C LEU A 134 15.11 8.71 10.48
N GLY A 135 14.03 9.20 11.07
CA GLY A 135 13.86 10.63 11.34
C GLY A 135 13.35 11.47 10.18
N VAL A 136 13.23 10.92 8.96
CA VAL A 136 12.63 11.61 7.82
C VAL A 136 11.14 11.83 8.10
N PRO A 137 10.59 13.04 7.86
CA PRO A 137 9.20 13.35 8.14
C PRO A 137 8.25 12.54 7.25
N TYR A 138 7.06 12.23 7.79
CA TYR A 138 5.99 11.68 6.99
C TYR A 138 5.41 12.74 6.05
N VAL A 139 5.36 12.44 4.77
CA VAL A 139 4.70 13.26 3.73
C VAL A 139 3.84 12.32 2.89
N TRP A 140 2.55 12.59 2.78
CA TRP A 140 1.65 11.78 1.94
C TRP A 140 2.09 11.81 0.47
N GLY A 141 2.24 10.63 -0.15
CA GLY A 141 2.78 10.51 -1.50
C GLY A 141 4.27 10.86 -1.60
N GLY A 142 4.97 10.97 -0.48
CA GLY A 142 6.39 11.28 -0.44
C GLY A 142 7.25 10.06 -0.78
N GLU A 143 8.31 10.31 -1.56
CA GLU A 143 9.25 9.30 -2.07
C GLU A 143 10.69 9.82 -2.09
N SER A 144 11.08 10.60 -1.09
CA SER A 144 12.42 11.19 -1.02
C SER A 144 12.87 11.42 0.42
N TYR A 145 14.14 11.81 0.62
CA TYR A 145 14.64 12.25 1.92
C TYR A 145 13.97 13.53 2.45
N GLY A 146 13.25 14.28 1.61
CA GLY A 146 12.43 15.41 2.03
C GLY A 146 11.13 14.98 2.72
N GLY A 147 10.72 13.74 2.57
CA GLY A 147 9.55 13.13 3.17
C GLY A 147 9.13 11.86 2.45
N VAL A 148 8.64 10.90 3.21
CA VAL A 148 8.10 9.63 2.70
C VAL A 148 6.77 9.30 3.37
N ASP A 149 5.89 8.58 2.65
CA ASP A 149 4.79 7.86 3.29
C ASP A 149 5.13 6.37 3.49
N CYS A 150 4.19 5.60 4.04
CA CYS A 150 4.41 4.19 4.35
C CYS A 150 4.80 3.35 3.13
N SER A 151 4.10 3.55 2.01
CA SER A 151 4.34 2.83 0.76
C SER A 151 5.52 3.38 -0.04
N GLY A 152 5.82 4.68 0.10
CA GLY A 152 7.01 5.30 -0.45
C GLY A 152 8.29 4.80 0.22
N LEU A 153 8.29 4.68 1.55
CA LEU A 153 9.41 4.10 2.29
C LEU A 153 9.71 2.66 1.84
N THR A 154 8.69 1.80 1.76
CA THR A 154 8.85 0.41 1.35
C THR A 154 9.27 0.28 -0.12
N MET A 155 8.71 1.11 -1.01
CA MET A 155 9.07 1.18 -2.42
C MET A 155 10.54 1.55 -2.60
N LEU A 156 11.02 2.62 -1.95
CA LEU A 156 12.42 3.06 -2.02
C LEU A 156 13.38 2.03 -1.43
N ALA A 157 12.99 1.42 -0.31
CA ALA A 157 13.79 0.40 0.35
C ALA A 157 14.00 -0.82 -0.54
N TRP A 158 12.93 -1.40 -1.07
CA TRP A 158 13.00 -2.58 -1.92
C TRP A 158 13.50 -2.26 -3.33
N GLY A 159 13.25 -1.04 -3.85
CA GLY A 159 13.84 -0.56 -5.08
C GLY A 159 15.37 -0.58 -5.05
N SER A 160 15.98 -0.25 -3.90
CA SER A 160 17.44 -0.35 -3.71
C SER A 160 17.96 -1.80 -3.74
N ALA A 161 17.09 -2.75 -3.47
CA ALA A 161 17.38 -4.18 -3.54
C ALA A 161 17.02 -4.81 -4.89
N GLY A 162 16.58 -3.99 -5.87
CA GLY A 162 16.22 -4.42 -7.22
C GLY A 162 14.78 -4.91 -7.38
N VAL A 163 13.90 -4.65 -6.40
CA VAL A 163 12.49 -5.01 -6.44
C VAL A 163 11.64 -3.76 -6.61
N ASP A 164 11.04 -3.58 -7.78
CA ASP A 164 10.17 -2.44 -8.08
C ASP A 164 8.77 -2.66 -7.50
N LEU A 165 8.41 -1.86 -6.51
CA LEU A 165 7.09 -1.86 -5.89
C LEU A 165 6.27 -0.64 -6.32
N PRO A 166 4.95 -0.76 -6.48
CA PRO A 166 4.09 0.41 -6.71
C PRO A 166 4.03 1.28 -5.46
N HIS A 167 3.89 2.60 -5.64
CA HIS A 167 3.69 3.55 -4.55
C HIS A 167 2.24 3.52 -4.04
N LEU A 168 1.80 2.35 -3.56
CA LEU A 168 0.45 2.15 -3.03
C LEU A 168 0.43 0.89 -2.15
N SER A 169 0.21 1.02 -0.85
CA SER A 169 0.27 -0.10 0.12
C SER A 169 -0.62 -1.29 -0.26
N ARG A 170 -1.88 -1.06 -0.66
CA ARG A 170 -2.78 -2.14 -1.10
C ARG A 170 -2.34 -2.84 -2.38
N ALA A 171 -1.61 -2.16 -3.28
CA ALA A 171 -1.05 -2.79 -4.46
C ALA A 171 0.19 -3.62 -4.10
N GLN A 172 1.03 -3.13 -3.17
CA GLN A 172 2.19 -3.87 -2.66
C GLN A 172 1.79 -5.21 -2.00
N TYR A 173 0.60 -5.30 -1.40
CA TYR A 173 0.09 -6.55 -0.85
C TYR A 173 -0.10 -7.65 -1.91
N GLY A 174 -0.29 -7.28 -3.16
CA GLY A 174 -0.40 -8.22 -4.29
C GLY A 174 0.95 -8.68 -4.87
N TYR A 175 2.07 -8.23 -4.31
CA TYR A 175 3.42 -8.61 -4.78
C TYR A 175 4.01 -9.75 -3.91
N GLY A 176 4.89 -10.54 -4.49
CA GLY A 176 5.61 -11.59 -3.77
C GLY A 176 4.74 -12.71 -3.20
N THR A 177 5.26 -13.37 -2.18
CA THR A 177 4.64 -14.53 -1.54
C THR A 177 3.95 -14.15 -0.24
N HIS A 178 2.68 -14.54 -0.05
CA HIS A 178 1.98 -14.37 1.21
C HIS A 178 2.46 -15.38 2.24
N VAL A 179 3.01 -14.90 3.35
CA VAL A 179 3.47 -15.69 4.48
C VAL A 179 2.63 -15.40 5.72
N PRO A 180 2.24 -16.41 6.51
CA PRO A 180 1.50 -16.16 7.76
C PRO A 180 2.26 -15.22 8.69
N ILE A 181 1.57 -14.31 9.40
CA ILE A 181 2.17 -13.35 10.33
C ILE A 181 3.09 -14.02 11.37
N GLY A 182 2.77 -15.24 11.82
CA GLY A 182 3.62 -16.00 12.74
C GLY A 182 4.91 -16.55 12.13
N SER A 183 5.09 -16.48 10.80
CA SER A 183 6.25 -17.00 10.05
C SER A 183 7.03 -15.89 9.35
N MET A 184 6.86 -14.64 9.78
CA MET A 184 7.57 -13.50 9.20
C MET A 184 9.08 -13.60 9.42
N GLU A 185 9.82 -13.18 8.40
CA GLU A 185 11.27 -13.00 8.43
C GLU A 185 11.62 -11.53 8.18
N ALA A 186 12.84 -11.12 8.58
CA ALA A 186 13.30 -9.76 8.37
C ALA A 186 13.27 -9.40 6.86
N GLY A 187 12.64 -8.28 6.53
CA GLY A 187 12.38 -7.82 5.17
C GLY A 187 10.91 -7.97 4.75
N ASP A 188 10.15 -8.90 5.33
CA ASP A 188 8.74 -9.07 4.97
C ASP A 188 7.95 -7.77 5.18
N LEU A 189 6.99 -7.51 4.29
CA LEU A 189 6.08 -6.39 4.41
C LEU A 189 4.87 -6.75 5.26
N ILE A 190 4.58 -5.93 6.27
CA ILE A 190 3.42 -6.07 7.15
C ILE A 190 2.36 -5.06 6.75
N PHE A 191 1.08 -5.45 6.77
CA PHE A 191 -0.02 -4.60 6.32
C PHE A 191 -1.13 -4.46 7.36
N TRP A 192 -1.80 -3.31 7.38
CA TRP A 192 -2.98 -3.03 8.18
C TRP A 192 -4.15 -2.63 7.29
N SER A 193 -5.33 -3.18 7.58
CA SER A 193 -6.53 -2.99 6.79
C SER A 193 -7.71 -2.56 7.67
N SER A 194 -8.51 -1.63 7.22
CA SER A 194 -9.73 -1.17 7.92
C SER A 194 -10.87 -2.17 7.88
N ASN A 195 -10.86 -3.12 6.95
CA ASN A 195 -11.93 -4.10 6.74
C ASN A 195 -11.42 -5.55 6.66
N GLY A 196 -10.13 -5.80 6.94
CA GLY A 196 -9.52 -7.14 6.89
C GLY A 196 -9.29 -7.69 5.48
N THR A 197 -9.49 -6.88 4.43
CA THR A 197 -9.25 -7.25 3.03
C THR A 197 -8.19 -6.36 2.39
N GLN A 198 -7.65 -6.78 1.24
CA GLN A 198 -6.67 -6.01 0.47
C GLN A 198 -7.18 -4.59 0.11
N SER A 199 -8.47 -4.45 -0.24
CA SER A 199 -9.04 -3.17 -0.63
C SER A 199 -9.07 -2.13 0.49
N GLY A 200 -9.10 -2.58 1.75
CA GLY A 200 -9.09 -1.74 2.94
C GLY A 200 -7.70 -1.48 3.51
N ILE A 201 -6.62 -1.93 2.86
CA ILE A 201 -5.26 -1.70 3.34
C ILE A 201 -4.95 -0.20 3.27
N TYR A 202 -4.52 0.34 4.42
CA TYR A 202 -4.20 1.75 4.60
C TYR A 202 -2.76 2.00 5.07
N HIS A 203 -2.05 0.96 5.55
CA HIS A 203 -0.68 1.08 6.06
C HIS A 203 0.17 -0.13 5.71
N VAL A 204 1.48 0.09 5.59
CA VAL A 204 2.50 -0.93 5.35
C VAL A 204 3.78 -0.58 6.10
N ALA A 205 4.51 -1.59 6.58
CA ALA A 205 5.81 -1.47 7.24
C ALA A 205 6.73 -2.60 6.81
N ILE A 206 8.04 -2.48 7.06
CA ILE A 206 9.02 -3.54 6.85
C ILE A 206 9.31 -4.20 8.21
N TYR A 207 9.15 -5.52 8.28
CA TYR A 207 9.53 -6.30 9.45
C TYR A 207 11.05 -6.40 9.58
N LEU A 208 11.57 -6.16 10.77
CA LEU A 208 13.01 -6.19 11.06
C LEU A 208 13.47 -7.48 11.77
N GLY A 209 12.52 -8.36 12.11
CA GLY A 209 12.77 -9.48 13.00
C GLY A 209 12.57 -9.09 14.48
N GLY A 210 12.52 -10.10 15.36
CA GLY A 210 12.43 -9.88 16.80
C GLY A 210 11.18 -9.11 17.28
N GLY A 211 10.12 -9.11 16.49
CA GLY A 211 8.90 -8.36 16.79
C GLY A 211 9.00 -6.86 16.54
N GLN A 212 10.02 -6.40 15.81
CA GLN A 212 10.23 -5.00 15.45
C GLN A 212 9.95 -4.75 13.96
N MET A 213 9.59 -3.50 13.64
CA MET A 213 9.37 -3.03 12.29
C MET A 213 9.89 -1.61 12.11
N ILE A 214 10.14 -1.22 10.87
CA ILE A 214 10.39 0.17 10.48
C ILE A 214 9.22 0.67 9.65
N GLU A 215 8.75 1.89 9.95
CA GLU A 215 7.56 2.46 9.34
C GLU A 215 7.67 3.99 9.16
N ALA A 216 6.95 4.52 8.18
CA ALA A 216 6.53 5.91 8.11
C ALA A 216 5.05 5.97 8.49
N PRO A 217 4.69 6.27 9.78
CA PRO A 217 3.36 5.93 10.28
C PRO A 217 2.27 6.91 9.88
N THR A 218 2.49 8.21 10.08
CA THR A 218 1.48 9.26 9.82
C THR A 218 2.11 10.64 9.96
N PHE A 219 1.37 11.67 9.58
CA PHE A 219 1.75 13.08 9.76
C PHE A 219 2.21 13.39 11.19
N GLY A 220 3.28 14.18 11.28
CA GLY A 220 3.87 14.59 12.56
C GLY A 220 4.71 13.53 13.26
N VAL A 221 4.74 12.30 12.75
CA VAL A 221 5.59 11.22 13.26
C VAL A 221 6.59 10.82 12.17
N PRO A 222 7.89 11.03 12.39
CA PRO A 222 8.90 10.67 11.41
C PRO A 222 9.06 9.14 11.29
N VAL A 223 9.78 8.72 10.26
CA VAL A 223 10.20 7.32 10.10
C VAL A 223 10.87 6.83 11.37
N ARG A 224 10.42 5.69 11.87
CA ARG A 224 10.87 5.13 13.15
C ARG A 224 10.93 3.61 13.14
N ILE A 225 11.69 3.07 14.09
CA ILE A 225 11.62 1.66 14.47
C ILE A 225 10.71 1.55 15.70
N THR A 226 9.81 0.59 15.68
CA THR A 226 8.89 0.31 16.78
C THR A 226 8.51 -1.17 16.82
N GLY A 227 7.91 -1.62 17.91
CA GLY A 227 7.34 -2.97 17.98
C GLY A 227 6.16 -3.13 17.03
N VAL A 228 5.98 -4.33 16.46
CA VAL A 228 4.79 -4.65 15.65
C VAL A 228 3.55 -4.55 16.54
N TYR A 229 2.59 -3.74 16.12
CA TYR A 229 1.34 -3.52 16.84
C TYR A 229 0.14 -4.09 16.08
N SER A 230 -0.87 -4.52 16.82
CA SER A 230 -2.08 -5.12 16.25
C SER A 230 -3.32 -4.20 16.31
N TRP A 231 -3.16 -2.95 16.76
CA TRP A 231 -4.31 -2.05 16.80
C TRP A 231 -4.69 -1.61 15.38
N GLY A 232 -5.95 -1.78 15.08
CA GLY A 232 -6.43 -1.85 13.71
C GLY A 232 -6.13 -3.26 13.17
N SER A 233 -6.80 -3.67 12.18
CA SER A 233 -6.73 -5.02 11.67
C SER A 233 -5.41 -5.27 10.93
N ILE A 234 -4.40 -5.81 11.63
CA ILE A 234 -3.24 -6.37 10.95
C ILE A 234 -3.73 -7.49 10.01
N MET A 235 -3.23 -7.51 8.78
CA MET A 235 -3.57 -8.57 7.82
C MET A 235 -3.01 -9.90 8.28
N PRO A 236 -3.69 -11.03 8.03
CA PRO A 236 -3.25 -12.35 8.49
C PRO A 236 -1.97 -12.84 7.80
N TYR A 237 -1.60 -12.22 6.70
CA TYR A 237 -0.40 -12.52 5.92
C TYR A 237 0.45 -11.28 5.74
N ALA A 238 1.76 -11.46 5.85
CA ALA A 238 2.79 -10.56 5.36
C ALA A 238 3.13 -10.91 3.90
N VAL A 239 3.90 -10.06 3.23
CA VAL A 239 4.40 -10.33 1.88
C VAL A 239 5.92 -10.44 1.91
N ARG A 240 6.45 -11.55 1.44
CA ARG A 240 7.87 -11.81 1.21
C ARG A 240 8.21 -11.52 -0.24
N LEU A 241 9.23 -10.68 -0.45
CA LEU A 241 9.71 -10.20 -1.74
C LEU A 241 11.01 -10.88 -2.13
#